data_7e7c15c967623515874b4662ef7c2950
#
_entry.id   7e7c15c967623515874b4662ef7c2950
#
_cell.length_a   1.000
_cell.length_b   1.000
_cell.length_c   1.000
_cell.angle_alpha   90.00
_cell.angle_beta   90.00
_cell.angle_gamma   90.00
#
_symmetry.space_group_name_H-M   'P 1'
#
loop_
_entity.id
_entity.type
_entity.pdbx_description
1 polymer ?
#
loop_
_entity_poly.entity_id
_entity_poly.type
_entity_poly.pdbx_seq_one_letter_code
_entity_poly.pdbx_strand_id
1 'polypeptide(L)'
;EIITKSYKDEPAAHWTCDGSPEFSLVPHDKTDRGSEIILHIAEDSLEFLEEFKIRELLTKYNRFMPVPIKFGTKKEALPKPEDAGDDYKPEYIDVDNFINNPNPAWTKQPTELKDEDYKSFYRELYPSQFEEPLFNIHLNVDYPFNLTGILYFPKLGSDLQIQKDKIQLYQNQVFVTDNVEGIV
;
A
#
# COMPACT_ATOMS: atom_id res chain seq x y z
N GLU A 1 2.10 -14.31 18.84
CA GLU A 1 3.46 -14.27 19.38
C GLU A 1 4.26 -13.14 18.75
N ILE A 2 5.25 -12.63 19.45
CA ILE A 2 6.17 -11.61 18.92
C ILE A 2 7.59 -12.02 19.29
N ILE A 3 8.44 -12.22 18.28
CA ILE A 3 9.87 -12.45 18.44
C ILE A 3 10.60 -11.21 17.96
N THR A 4 11.34 -10.53 18.82
CA THR A 4 11.95 -9.24 18.50
C THR A 4 13.39 -9.12 18.95
N LYS A 5 14.23 -8.50 18.12
CA LYS A 5 15.64 -8.16 18.40
C LYS A 5 15.85 -6.67 18.18
N SER A 6 16.28 -6.00 19.23
CA SER A 6 16.67 -4.60 19.22
C SER A 6 17.91 -4.34 18.35
N TYR A 7 18.15 -3.09 17.95
CA TYR A 7 19.42 -2.65 17.36
C TYR A 7 20.56 -2.59 18.38
N LYS A 8 20.24 -2.63 19.67
CA LYS A 8 21.21 -2.65 20.77
C LYS A 8 21.76 -4.07 20.97
N ASP A 9 22.90 -4.18 21.62
CA ASP A 9 23.50 -5.45 22.01
C ASP A 9 22.84 -6.01 23.26
N GLU A 10 21.56 -6.36 23.12
CA GLU A 10 20.70 -6.96 24.13
C GLU A 10 20.16 -8.28 23.59
N PRO A 11 19.81 -9.26 24.44
CA PRO A 11 19.15 -10.48 24.00
C PRO A 11 17.85 -10.19 23.23
N ALA A 12 17.51 -11.04 22.26
CA ALA A 12 16.18 -11.02 21.66
C ALA A 12 15.14 -11.51 22.69
N ALA A 13 13.92 -11.09 22.50
CA ALA A 13 12.80 -11.46 23.37
C ALA A 13 11.71 -12.17 22.56
N HIS A 14 11.09 -13.17 23.18
CA HIS A 14 9.89 -13.85 22.69
C HIS A 14 8.74 -13.61 23.65
N TRP A 15 7.72 -12.92 23.17
CA TRP A 15 6.48 -12.65 23.87
C TRP A 15 5.37 -13.54 23.30
N THR A 16 4.60 -14.17 24.19
CA THR A 16 3.45 -15.00 23.82
C THR A 16 2.23 -14.65 24.67
N CYS A 17 1.05 -14.65 24.06
CA CYS A 17 -0.24 -14.46 24.70
C CYS A 17 -1.31 -15.20 23.90
N ASP A 18 -2.25 -15.80 24.58
CA ASP A 18 -3.40 -16.49 23.99
C ASP A 18 -4.68 -15.64 23.94
N GLY A 19 -4.56 -14.35 24.28
CA GLY A 19 -5.69 -13.42 24.39
C GLY A 19 -6.23 -13.27 25.83
N SER A 20 -5.74 -14.06 26.78
CA SER A 20 -5.98 -13.86 28.20
C SER A 20 -5.20 -12.66 28.76
N PRO A 21 -5.48 -12.19 29.98
CA PRO A 21 -4.66 -11.17 30.63
C PRO A 21 -3.22 -11.60 30.93
N GLU A 22 -2.93 -12.88 30.83
CA GLU A 22 -1.60 -13.44 31.11
C GLU A 22 -0.76 -13.49 29.83
N PHE A 23 0.54 -13.26 29.97
CA PHE A 23 1.50 -13.39 28.90
C PHE A 23 2.81 -13.99 29.40
N SER A 24 3.59 -14.53 28.49
CA SER A 24 4.96 -14.98 28.77
C SER A 24 5.95 -14.09 28.00
N LEU A 25 7.09 -13.81 28.63
CA LEU A 25 8.21 -13.09 28.02
C LEU A 25 9.50 -13.79 28.40
N VAL A 26 10.18 -14.36 27.41
CA VAL A 26 11.40 -15.12 27.61
C VAL A 26 12.50 -14.67 26.63
N PRO A 27 13.80 -14.87 26.96
CA PRO A 27 14.88 -14.65 26.00
C PRO A 27 14.73 -15.56 24.78
N HIS A 28 15.21 -15.08 23.60
CA HIS A 28 15.22 -15.82 22.35
C HIS A 28 16.59 -15.72 21.68
N ASP A 29 16.93 -16.65 20.81
CA ASP A 29 18.22 -16.77 20.12
C ASP A 29 18.26 -16.04 18.76
N LYS A 30 17.24 -15.25 18.41
CA LYS A 30 17.23 -14.43 17.18
C LYS A 30 18.44 -13.51 17.15
N THR A 31 19.23 -13.59 16.07
CA THR A 31 20.45 -12.81 15.87
C THR A 31 20.20 -11.52 15.09
N ASP A 32 19.29 -11.57 14.11
CA ASP A 32 19.03 -10.46 13.22
C ASP A 32 18.06 -9.44 13.83
N ARG A 33 18.36 -8.16 13.65
CA ARG A 33 17.48 -7.07 14.05
C ARG A 33 16.12 -7.18 13.37
N GLY A 34 15.07 -6.90 14.11
CA GLY A 34 13.71 -6.84 13.59
C GLY A 34 12.72 -7.63 14.46
N SER A 35 11.46 -7.60 14.05
CA SER A 35 10.38 -8.29 14.76
C SER A 35 9.66 -9.25 13.81
N GLU A 36 9.35 -10.42 14.32
CA GLU A 36 8.44 -11.40 13.71
C GLU A 36 7.15 -11.42 14.52
N ILE A 37 6.02 -11.31 13.84
CA ILE A 37 4.70 -11.36 14.43
C ILE A 37 4.00 -12.61 13.91
N ILE A 38 3.62 -13.50 14.83
CA ILE A 38 2.96 -14.77 14.52
C ILE A 38 1.56 -14.72 15.09
N LEU A 39 0.56 -14.78 14.20
CA LEU A 39 -0.85 -14.83 14.54
C LEU A 39 -1.37 -16.25 14.35
N HIS A 40 -1.83 -16.87 15.43
CA HIS A 40 -2.51 -18.15 15.38
C HIS A 40 -3.97 -17.92 15.05
N ILE A 41 -4.39 -18.39 13.89
CA ILE A 41 -5.73 -18.11 13.35
C ILE A 41 -6.71 -19.15 13.87
N ALA A 42 -7.83 -18.70 14.40
CA ALA A 42 -8.92 -19.54 14.88
C ALA A 42 -9.67 -20.23 13.71
N GLU A 43 -10.34 -21.35 14.00
CA GLU A 43 -11.03 -22.16 12.98
C GLU A 43 -12.13 -21.40 12.22
N ASP A 44 -12.76 -20.43 12.86
CA ASP A 44 -13.80 -19.58 12.27
C ASP A 44 -13.24 -18.46 11.37
N SER A 45 -11.93 -18.31 11.30
CA SER A 45 -11.23 -17.22 10.64
C SER A 45 -10.15 -17.70 9.64
N LEU A 46 -10.25 -18.95 9.18
CA LEU A 46 -9.26 -19.58 8.28
C LEU A 46 -9.10 -18.86 6.93
N GLU A 47 -10.07 -18.03 6.54
CA GLU A 47 -9.95 -17.18 5.33
C GLU A 47 -8.71 -16.29 5.34
N PHE A 48 -8.21 -15.91 6.52
CA PHE A 48 -6.99 -15.10 6.67
C PHE A 48 -5.68 -15.91 6.48
N LEU A 49 -5.75 -17.20 6.22
CA LEU A 49 -4.62 -18.00 5.77
C LEU A 49 -4.46 -17.99 4.24
N GLU A 50 -5.47 -17.50 3.52
CA GLU A 50 -5.46 -17.42 2.08
C GLU A 50 -4.64 -16.21 1.58
N GLU A 51 -3.67 -16.45 0.70
CA GLU A 51 -2.81 -15.40 0.14
C GLU A 51 -3.61 -14.25 -0.48
N PHE A 52 -4.67 -14.59 -1.23
CA PHE A 52 -5.53 -13.62 -1.87
C PHE A 52 -6.19 -12.67 -0.85
N LYS A 53 -6.70 -13.22 0.26
CA LYS A 53 -7.34 -12.44 1.32
C LYS A 53 -6.38 -11.46 1.99
N ILE A 54 -5.17 -11.93 2.31
CA ILE A 54 -4.14 -11.06 2.89
C ILE A 54 -3.72 -9.97 1.90
N ARG A 55 -3.52 -10.31 0.64
CA ARG A 55 -3.19 -9.35 -0.42
C ARG A 55 -4.27 -8.28 -0.57
N GLU A 56 -5.55 -8.67 -0.58
CA GLU A 56 -6.70 -7.76 -0.63
C GLU A 56 -6.66 -6.76 0.54
N LEU A 57 -6.48 -7.25 1.77
CA LEU A 57 -6.43 -6.42 2.97
C LEU A 57 -5.25 -5.45 2.96
N LEU A 58 -4.05 -5.95 2.64
CA LEU A 58 -2.85 -5.12 2.55
C LEU A 58 -3.01 -4.03 1.47
N THR A 59 -3.54 -4.37 0.30
CA THR A 59 -3.78 -3.41 -0.78
C THR A 59 -4.84 -2.38 -0.38
N LYS A 60 -5.90 -2.79 0.32
CA LYS A 60 -6.96 -1.88 0.74
C LYS A 60 -6.50 -0.89 1.79
N TYR A 61 -5.86 -1.38 2.86
CA TYR A 61 -5.58 -0.56 4.04
C TYR A 61 -4.19 0.08 4.01
N ASN A 62 -3.22 -0.56 3.37
CA ASN A 62 -1.81 -0.19 3.43
C ASN A 62 -1.23 0.28 2.09
N ARG A 63 -2.10 0.54 1.09
CA ARG A 63 -1.69 0.92 -0.28
C ARG A 63 -0.63 2.02 -0.31
N PHE A 64 -0.72 2.97 0.60
CA PHE A 64 0.16 4.14 0.66
C PHE A 64 0.97 4.23 1.95
N MET A 65 1.05 3.13 2.71
CA MET A 65 1.85 3.09 3.92
C MET A 65 3.30 3.53 3.63
N PRO A 66 3.92 4.41 4.48
CA PRO A 66 5.24 4.99 4.18
C PRO A 66 6.41 4.00 4.33
N VAL A 67 6.13 2.74 4.63
CA VAL A 67 7.12 1.65 4.70
C VAL A 67 6.82 0.65 3.59
N PRO A 68 7.82 0.24 2.78
CA PRO A 68 7.61 -0.77 1.75
C PRO A 68 7.14 -2.10 2.34
N ILE A 69 6.09 -2.66 1.77
CA ILE A 69 5.52 -3.95 2.17
C ILE A 69 5.84 -4.96 1.07
N LYS A 70 6.76 -5.87 1.37
CA LYS A 70 7.06 -7.02 0.51
C LYS A 70 6.01 -8.12 0.78
N PHE A 71 5.36 -8.59 -0.28
CA PHE A 71 4.42 -9.70 -0.19
C PHE A 71 4.61 -10.65 -1.39
N GLY A 72 5.34 -11.72 -1.14
CA GLY A 72 5.72 -12.70 -2.14
C GLY A 72 6.74 -12.19 -3.17
N THR A 73 6.76 -12.83 -4.33
CA THR A 73 7.60 -12.48 -5.47
C THR A 73 6.73 -12.26 -6.72
N LYS A 74 7.26 -11.53 -7.69
CA LYS A 74 6.67 -11.39 -9.02
C LYS A 74 7.71 -11.70 -10.09
N LYS A 75 7.25 -12.17 -11.25
CA LYS A 75 8.12 -12.35 -12.41
C LYS A 75 8.28 -11.05 -13.16
N GLU A 76 9.51 -10.62 -13.35
CA GLU A 76 9.86 -9.43 -14.12
C GLU A 76 10.70 -9.83 -15.32
N ALA A 77 10.31 -9.34 -16.50
CA ALA A 77 11.05 -9.59 -17.71
C ALA A 77 12.37 -8.82 -17.69
N LEU A 78 13.47 -9.50 -18.00
CA LEU A 78 14.74 -8.81 -18.22
C LEU A 78 14.64 -7.86 -19.40
N PRO A 79 15.34 -6.71 -19.36
CA PRO A 79 15.37 -5.78 -20.47
C PRO A 79 15.82 -6.49 -21.76
N LYS A 80 15.13 -6.21 -22.87
CA LYS A 80 15.53 -6.73 -24.18
C LYS A 80 16.95 -6.22 -24.50
N PRO A 81 17.93 -7.10 -24.81
CA PRO A 81 19.23 -6.67 -25.28
C PRO A 81 19.10 -5.85 -26.59
N GLU A 82 19.95 -4.84 -26.77
CA GLU A 82 19.90 -3.96 -27.96
C GLU A 82 20.09 -4.73 -29.29
N ASP A 83 20.80 -5.84 -29.25
CA ASP A 83 21.13 -6.72 -30.38
C ASP A 83 20.14 -7.89 -30.55
N ALA A 84 19.09 -7.97 -29.74
CA ALA A 84 18.13 -9.06 -29.83
C ALA A 84 17.26 -8.93 -31.09
N GLY A 85 17.26 -9.98 -31.91
CA GLY A 85 16.45 -10.11 -33.12
C GLY A 85 14.96 -10.20 -32.85
N ASP A 86 14.17 -10.34 -33.93
CA ASP A 86 12.71 -10.41 -33.87
C ASP A 86 12.17 -11.65 -33.16
N ASP A 87 12.97 -12.72 -33.05
CA ASP A 87 12.64 -13.96 -32.36
C ASP A 87 12.99 -13.97 -30.85
N TYR A 88 13.34 -12.81 -30.27
CA TYR A 88 13.69 -12.69 -28.86
C TYR A 88 12.53 -13.12 -27.96
N LYS A 89 12.81 -14.09 -27.09
CA LYS A 89 11.90 -14.48 -26.00
C LYS A 89 12.37 -13.85 -24.71
N PRO A 90 11.52 -13.07 -24.03
CA PRO A 90 11.91 -12.47 -22.77
C PRO A 90 12.24 -13.53 -21.71
N GLU A 91 13.38 -13.34 -21.06
CA GLU A 91 13.72 -14.10 -19.84
C GLU A 91 13.10 -13.42 -18.64
N TYR A 92 12.61 -14.22 -17.68
CA TYR A 92 11.95 -13.73 -16.48
C TYR A 92 12.77 -14.11 -15.25
N ILE A 93 12.91 -13.16 -14.34
CA ILE A 93 13.48 -13.38 -13.02
C ILE A 93 12.43 -13.15 -11.95
N ASP A 94 12.53 -13.86 -10.83
CA ASP A 94 11.72 -13.62 -9.66
C ASP A 94 12.32 -12.47 -8.86
N VAL A 95 11.54 -11.41 -8.67
CA VAL A 95 11.92 -10.24 -7.88
C VAL A 95 10.94 -10.06 -6.72
N ASP A 96 11.37 -9.37 -5.69
CA ASP A 96 10.52 -9.03 -4.56
C ASP A 96 9.29 -8.24 -5.02
N ASN A 97 8.10 -8.67 -4.60
CA ASN A 97 6.86 -7.98 -4.91
C ASN A 97 6.52 -7.01 -3.80
N PHE A 98 6.73 -5.72 -4.04
CA PHE A 98 6.24 -4.65 -3.16
C PHE A 98 4.83 -4.24 -3.60
N ILE A 99 3.88 -4.29 -2.67
CA ILE A 99 2.45 -4.14 -2.96
C ILE A 99 1.88 -2.76 -2.65
N ASN A 100 2.68 -1.89 -2.07
CA ASN A 100 2.27 -0.53 -1.72
C ASN A 100 3.19 0.52 -2.37
N ASN A 101 2.67 1.75 -2.45
CA ASN A 101 3.42 2.93 -2.88
C ASN A 101 3.69 3.82 -1.66
N PRO A 102 4.91 3.79 -1.08
CA PRO A 102 5.23 4.59 0.11
C PRO A 102 5.39 6.10 -0.16
N ASN A 103 5.42 6.52 -1.44
CA ASN A 103 5.62 7.90 -1.85
C ASN A 103 4.53 8.36 -2.83
N PRO A 104 3.25 8.37 -2.41
CA PRO A 104 2.16 8.80 -3.29
C PRO A 104 2.29 10.27 -3.68
N ALA A 105 1.74 10.63 -4.85
CA ALA A 105 1.94 11.95 -5.44
C ALA A 105 1.53 13.11 -4.51
N TRP A 106 0.52 12.93 -3.68
CA TRP A 106 0.07 13.99 -2.75
C TRP A 106 1.05 14.33 -1.63
N THR A 107 2.07 13.51 -1.39
CA THR A 107 3.11 13.80 -0.37
C THR A 107 4.20 14.73 -0.89
N LYS A 108 4.22 14.97 -2.20
CA LYS A 108 5.18 15.85 -2.86
C LYS A 108 4.63 17.27 -2.96
N GLN A 109 5.52 18.26 -3.12
CA GLN A 109 5.08 19.62 -3.41
C GLN A 109 4.51 19.71 -4.83
N PRO A 110 3.46 20.53 -5.07
CA PRO A 110 2.92 20.73 -6.43
C PRO A 110 3.96 21.15 -7.46
N THR A 111 4.98 21.91 -7.04
CA THR A 111 6.07 22.38 -7.88
C THR A 111 7.04 21.29 -8.34
N GLU A 112 7.02 20.14 -7.67
CA GLU A 112 7.86 18.98 -8.01
C GLU A 112 7.15 18.02 -8.99
N LEU A 113 5.85 18.24 -9.24
CA LEU A 113 5.01 17.39 -10.06
C LEU A 113 4.69 18.04 -11.39
N LYS A 114 4.67 17.22 -12.43
CA LYS A 114 4.21 17.57 -13.79
C LYS A 114 2.83 16.97 -14.03
N ASP A 115 2.13 17.44 -15.04
CA ASP A 115 0.81 16.92 -15.42
C ASP A 115 0.82 15.39 -15.64
N GLU A 116 1.90 14.85 -16.19
CA GLU A 116 2.01 13.40 -16.38
C GLU A 116 2.12 12.61 -15.08
N ASP A 117 2.72 13.18 -14.03
CA ASP A 117 2.80 12.56 -12.71
C ASP A 117 1.40 12.45 -12.09
N TYR A 118 0.56 13.49 -12.24
CA TYR A 118 -0.83 13.47 -11.79
C TYR A 118 -1.66 12.43 -12.55
N LYS A 119 -1.51 12.36 -13.88
CA LYS A 119 -2.20 11.37 -14.71
C LYS A 119 -1.75 9.94 -14.39
N SER A 120 -0.46 9.74 -14.18
CA SER A 120 0.10 8.44 -13.80
C SER A 120 -0.45 7.98 -12.47
N PHE A 121 -0.52 8.90 -11.50
CA PHE A 121 -1.09 8.62 -10.19
C PHE A 121 -2.61 8.36 -10.26
N TYR A 122 -3.34 9.06 -11.14
CA TYR A 122 -4.76 8.76 -11.40
C TYR A 122 -4.97 7.33 -11.93
N ARG A 123 -4.15 6.90 -12.89
CA ARG A 123 -4.20 5.52 -13.41
C ARG A 123 -3.84 4.48 -12.34
N GLU A 124 -2.92 4.81 -11.44
CA GLU A 124 -2.61 3.98 -10.27
C GLU A 124 -3.83 3.84 -9.35
N LEU A 125 -4.52 4.94 -9.04
CA LEU A 125 -5.71 4.94 -8.18
C LEU A 125 -6.87 4.18 -8.80
N TYR A 126 -7.10 4.36 -10.10
CA TYR A 126 -8.25 3.86 -10.83
C TYR A 126 -7.84 3.04 -12.07
N PRO A 127 -7.24 1.86 -11.89
CA PRO A 127 -6.67 1.07 -13.00
C PRO A 127 -7.71 0.62 -14.04
N SER A 128 -8.99 0.61 -13.68
CA SER A 128 -10.10 0.28 -14.59
C SER A 128 -10.65 1.49 -15.36
N GLN A 129 -10.17 2.70 -15.08
CA GLN A 129 -10.56 3.92 -15.78
C GLN A 129 -9.57 4.17 -16.92
N PHE A 130 -10.07 4.13 -18.16
CA PHE A 130 -9.25 4.35 -19.34
C PHE A 130 -9.17 5.82 -19.76
N GLU A 131 -10.14 6.64 -19.30
CA GLU A 131 -10.16 8.06 -19.61
C GLU A 131 -9.38 8.87 -18.56
N GLU A 132 -8.70 9.91 -19.04
CA GLU A 132 -8.02 10.86 -18.17
C GLU A 132 -9.02 11.77 -17.47
N PRO A 133 -8.71 12.24 -16.25
CA PRO A 133 -9.56 13.22 -15.57
C PRO A 133 -9.61 14.53 -16.34
N LEU A 134 -10.68 15.31 -16.20
CA LEU A 134 -10.83 16.64 -16.78
C LEU A 134 -9.77 17.60 -16.21
N PHE A 135 -9.60 17.55 -14.89
CA PHE A 135 -8.59 18.31 -14.15
C PHE A 135 -8.40 17.67 -12.76
N ASN A 136 -7.40 18.15 -12.06
CA ASN A 136 -7.14 17.79 -10.67
C ASN A 136 -6.85 19.04 -9.83
N ILE A 137 -7.09 18.94 -8.54
CA ILE A 137 -6.72 19.97 -7.56
C ILE A 137 -5.79 19.32 -6.54
N HIS A 138 -4.58 19.85 -6.42
CA HIS A 138 -3.65 19.44 -5.36
C HIS A 138 -3.93 20.28 -4.12
N LEU A 139 -4.44 19.65 -3.07
CA LEU A 139 -4.76 20.29 -1.81
C LEU A 139 -3.53 20.32 -0.90
N ASN A 140 -3.29 21.48 -0.32
CA ASN A 140 -2.35 21.67 0.77
C ASN A 140 -2.91 22.77 1.69
N VAL A 141 -3.71 22.35 2.66
CA VAL A 141 -4.48 23.24 3.55
C VAL A 141 -3.97 23.05 4.98
N ASP A 142 -3.55 24.12 5.62
CA ASP A 142 -2.98 24.10 6.96
C ASP A 142 -4.01 24.46 8.06
N TYR A 143 -5.10 25.11 7.70
CA TYR A 143 -6.12 25.55 8.64
C TYR A 143 -7.55 25.41 8.07
N PRO A 144 -8.54 24.97 8.85
CA PRO A 144 -8.50 24.59 10.27
C PRO A 144 -7.92 23.18 10.54
N PHE A 145 -7.66 22.42 9.50
CA PHE A 145 -7.08 21.07 9.57
C PHE A 145 -5.92 20.97 8.60
N ASN A 146 -4.88 20.26 8.98
CA ASN A 146 -3.84 19.87 8.03
C ASN A 146 -4.43 18.84 7.07
N LEU A 147 -4.69 19.25 5.84
CA LEU A 147 -5.22 18.42 4.79
C LEU A 147 -4.35 18.50 3.54
N THR A 148 -3.74 17.40 3.17
CA THR A 148 -3.02 17.24 1.91
C THR A 148 -3.68 16.16 1.08
N GLY A 149 -3.72 16.33 -0.24
CA GLY A 149 -4.35 15.35 -1.12
C GLY A 149 -4.47 15.82 -2.55
N ILE A 150 -4.99 14.96 -3.41
CA ILE A 150 -5.30 15.29 -4.79
C ILE A 150 -6.76 14.92 -5.05
N LEU A 151 -7.56 15.88 -5.45
CA LEU A 151 -8.91 15.66 -5.95
C LEU A 151 -8.87 15.56 -7.46
N TYR A 152 -9.39 14.46 -7.99
CA TYR A 152 -9.57 14.27 -9.43
C TYR A 152 -11.02 14.45 -9.82
N PHE A 153 -11.26 15.09 -10.94
CA PHE A 153 -12.57 15.30 -11.52
C PHE A 153 -12.68 14.50 -12.83
N PRO A 154 -13.30 13.32 -12.81
CA PRO A 154 -13.42 12.49 -13.99
C PRO A 154 -14.38 13.11 -15.02
N LYS A 155 -14.26 12.71 -16.28
CA LYS A 155 -15.26 12.99 -17.29
C LYS A 155 -16.54 12.22 -16.96
N LEU A 156 -17.67 12.89 -16.99
CA LEU A 156 -18.96 12.22 -16.87
C LEU A 156 -19.22 11.46 -18.17
N GLY A 157 -19.23 10.15 -18.12
CA GLY A 157 -19.65 9.30 -19.24
C GLY A 157 -21.15 9.45 -19.50
N SER A 158 -21.61 9.02 -20.67
CA SER A 158 -23.02 9.05 -21.08
C SER A 158 -23.93 8.08 -20.28
N ASP A 159 -23.36 7.18 -19.51
CA ASP A 159 -24.08 6.32 -18.58
C ASP A 159 -24.35 7.08 -17.29
N LEU A 160 -25.60 7.38 -17.07
CA LEU A 160 -26.20 8.11 -15.92
C LEU A 160 -26.04 7.37 -14.56
N GLN A 161 -25.10 6.50 -14.40
CA GLN A 161 -24.70 6.05 -13.08
C GLN A 161 -23.74 7.09 -12.51
N ILE A 162 -24.33 8.07 -11.82
CA ILE A 162 -23.61 8.89 -10.84
C ILE A 162 -23.12 7.91 -9.77
N GLN A 163 -22.01 7.22 -10.04
CA GLN A 163 -21.20 6.71 -8.95
C GLN A 163 -20.79 7.98 -8.20
N LYS A 164 -21.33 8.15 -7.00
CA LYS A 164 -20.80 9.14 -6.06
C LYS A 164 -19.34 8.76 -5.87
N ASP A 165 -18.47 9.46 -6.59
CA ASP A 165 -17.03 9.27 -6.47
C ASP A 165 -16.68 9.54 -5.02
N LYS A 166 -16.32 8.48 -4.32
CA LYS A 166 -16.08 8.53 -2.89
C LYS A 166 -14.71 9.11 -2.65
N ILE A 167 -14.65 10.13 -1.80
CA ILE A 167 -13.37 10.66 -1.32
C ILE A 167 -12.75 9.61 -0.41
N GLN A 168 -11.57 9.13 -0.75
CA GLN A 168 -10.80 8.23 0.10
C GLN A 168 -9.98 9.04 1.10
N LEU A 169 -10.20 8.80 2.38
CA LEU A 169 -9.46 9.45 3.47
C LEU A 169 -8.38 8.53 4.01
N TYR A 170 -7.19 9.07 4.11
CA TYR A 170 -6.04 8.42 4.71
C TYR A 170 -5.53 9.22 5.91
N GLN A 171 -5.14 8.52 6.97
CA GLN A 171 -4.43 9.09 8.11
C GLN A 171 -3.06 8.44 8.23
N ASN A 172 -1.99 9.24 8.23
CA ASN A 172 -0.62 8.73 8.17
C ASN A 172 -0.41 7.72 7.01
N GLN A 173 -1.04 7.99 5.86
CA GLN A 173 -1.02 7.15 4.65
C GLN A 173 -1.67 5.77 4.81
N VAL A 174 -2.41 5.53 5.91
CA VAL A 174 -3.24 4.33 6.11
C VAL A 174 -4.70 4.68 5.82
N PHE A 175 -5.38 3.83 5.04
CA PHE A 175 -6.79 4.02 4.68
C PHE A 175 -7.68 4.01 5.93
N VAL A 176 -8.55 5.02 6.02
CA VAL A 176 -9.52 5.17 7.12
C VAL A 176 -10.92 4.88 6.62
N THR A 177 -11.38 5.60 5.58
CA THR A 177 -12.73 5.47 5.07
C THR A 177 -12.84 6.04 3.64
N ASP A 178 -13.83 5.58 2.91
CA ASP A 178 -14.27 6.14 1.63
C ASP A 178 -15.63 6.85 1.72
N ASN A 179 -16.19 6.96 2.92
CA ASN A 179 -17.46 7.64 3.18
C ASN A 179 -17.21 8.92 3.98
N VAL A 180 -16.74 9.94 3.28
CA VAL A 180 -16.44 11.25 3.87
C VAL A 180 -17.56 12.21 3.52
N GLU A 181 -18.18 12.80 4.55
CA GLU A 181 -19.24 13.78 4.41
C GLU A 181 -18.74 15.17 4.86
N GLY A 182 -19.17 16.23 4.16
CA GLY A 182 -18.98 17.62 4.60
C GLY A 182 -17.56 18.19 4.42
N ILE A 183 -16.74 17.62 3.52
CA ILE A 183 -15.42 18.19 3.18
C ILE A 183 -15.52 19.16 1.99
N VAL A 184 -16.60 19.10 1.20
CA VAL A 184 -16.84 19.97 0.04
C VAL A 184 -18.15 20.69 0.22
#